data_e6ec275ec256c9d9f62dc5d0b48ff129
#
_entry.id   e6ec275ec256c9d9f62dc5d0b48ff129
#
_cell.length_a   1.000
_cell.length_b   1.000
_cell.length_c   1.000
_cell.angle_alpha   90.00
_cell.angle_beta   90.00
_cell.angle_gamma   90.00
#
_symmetry.space_group_name_H-M   'P 1'
#
loop_
_entity.id
_entity.type
_entity.pdbx_description
1 polymer ?
#
loop_
_entity_poly.entity_id
_entity_poly.type
_entity_poly.pdbx_seq_one_letter_code
_entity_poly.pdbx_strand_id
1 'polypeptide(L)'
;EMAYTVTQFGGYMLKFVGDAVLAYFNAENDLIYPADNIVNCAKSMLRVITESINPVLSESGYPELAAKIGIDHGENIVVRYGSDKRKSHVDILGPSMNMAAKIQNMAKPNRLLIGEDVYGKLHPETQKSFMKKTFSEEKWRYYHRVSGKLYGVYEYTLDEVSHSM
;
A
#
# COMPACT_ATOMS: atom_id res chain seq x y z
N GLU A 1 16.01 -0.28 -0.53
CA GLU A 1 15.34 0.97 -0.14
C GLU A 1 13.89 0.73 0.32
N MET A 2 12.99 0.10 -0.45
CA MET A 2 11.57 -0.06 -0.07
C MET A 2 11.36 -0.76 1.28
N ALA A 3 12.06 -1.88 1.53
CA ALA A 3 12.00 -2.58 2.81
C ALA A 3 12.52 -1.70 3.98
N TYR A 4 13.55 -0.90 3.73
CA TYR A 4 14.06 0.06 4.71
C TYR A 4 13.01 1.14 5.02
N THR A 5 12.36 1.69 4.00
CA THR A 5 11.27 2.67 4.19
C THR A 5 10.15 2.09 5.05
N VAL A 6 9.72 0.83 4.79
CA VAL A 6 8.71 0.16 5.62
C VAL A 6 9.11 0.16 7.10
N THR A 7 10.36 -0.22 7.40
CA THR A 7 10.83 -0.29 8.80
C THR A 7 10.94 1.08 9.45
N GLN A 8 11.31 2.12 8.71
CA GLN A 8 11.36 3.50 9.23
C GLN A 8 9.99 4.02 9.65
N PHE A 9 8.92 3.54 9.01
CA PHE A 9 7.54 3.86 9.38
C PHE A 9 6.92 2.84 10.37
N GLY A 10 7.73 1.99 11.01
CA GLY A 10 7.26 1.01 12.00
C GLY A 10 6.50 -0.17 11.42
N GLY A 11 6.61 -0.40 10.12
CA GLY A 11 6.06 -1.57 9.45
C GLY A 11 7.01 -2.76 9.47
N TYR A 12 6.50 -3.90 9.11
CA TYR A 12 7.22 -5.17 9.01
C TYR A 12 7.25 -5.65 7.56
N MET A 13 8.44 -5.82 7.04
CA MET A 13 8.63 -6.44 5.73
C MET A 13 8.40 -7.94 5.86
N LEU A 14 7.43 -8.48 5.14
CA LEU A 14 7.07 -9.91 5.20
C LEU A 14 7.92 -10.72 4.22
N LYS A 15 7.85 -10.39 2.94
CA LYS A 15 8.58 -11.09 1.88
C LYS A 15 8.60 -10.30 0.59
N PHE A 16 9.51 -10.70 -0.30
CA PHE A 16 9.45 -10.33 -1.71
C PHE A 16 8.64 -11.36 -2.49
N VAL A 17 7.84 -10.89 -3.44
CA VAL A 17 7.11 -11.73 -4.41
C VAL A 17 7.47 -11.22 -5.80
N GLY A 18 8.49 -11.84 -6.41
CA GLY A 18 9.14 -11.27 -7.59
C GLY A 18 9.78 -9.92 -7.25
N ASP A 19 9.37 -8.87 -7.94
CA ASP A 19 9.77 -7.48 -7.72
C ASP A 19 8.87 -6.74 -6.71
N ALA A 20 7.78 -7.35 -6.27
CA ALA A 20 6.87 -6.75 -5.30
C ALA A 20 7.36 -6.93 -3.85
N VAL A 21 7.13 -5.90 -3.05
CA VAL A 21 7.33 -5.92 -1.59
C VAL A 21 5.99 -6.11 -0.92
N LEU A 22 5.90 -7.14 -0.07
CA LEU A 22 4.76 -7.39 0.80
C LEU A 22 5.14 -7.02 2.23
N ALA A 23 4.41 -6.08 2.80
CA ALA A 23 4.65 -5.57 4.14
C ALA A 23 3.33 -5.40 4.90
N TYR A 24 3.41 -5.38 6.22
CA TYR A 24 2.27 -5.11 7.08
C TYR A 24 2.62 -4.15 8.21
N PHE A 25 1.61 -3.51 8.74
CA PHE A 25 1.68 -2.62 9.88
C PHE A 25 0.67 -3.11 10.92
N ASN A 26 1.09 -3.19 12.18
CA ASN A 26 0.17 -3.52 13.26
C ASN A 26 -0.68 -2.29 13.59
N ALA A 27 -2.01 -2.45 13.53
CA ALA A 27 -2.94 -1.38 13.86
C ALA A 27 -3.05 -1.11 15.38
N GLU A 28 -2.52 -2.01 16.22
CA GLU A 28 -2.52 -1.88 17.68
C GLU A 28 -1.34 -1.06 18.21
N ASN A 29 -0.43 -0.59 17.35
CA ASN A 29 0.61 0.33 17.76
C ASN A 29 -0.02 1.64 18.28
N ASP A 30 0.58 2.22 19.32
CA ASP A 30 0.13 3.41 20.07
C ASP A 30 0.03 4.72 19.22
N LEU A 31 -0.11 4.62 17.93
CA LEU A 31 -0.28 5.75 17.03
C LEU A 31 -1.76 6.19 17.03
N ILE A 32 -2.00 7.48 17.17
CA ILE A 32 -3.35 8.06 17.14
C ILE A 32 -4.05 7.76 15.78
N TYR A 33 -3.28 7.75 14.68
CA TYR A 33 -3.76 7.45 13.34
C TYR A 33 -2.80 6.48 12.62
N PRO A 34 -2.86 5.18 12.90
CA PRO A 34 -1.97 4.19 12.26
C PRO A 34 -2.12 4.17 10.73
N ALA A 35 -3.32 4.42 10.22
CA ALA A 35 -3.59 4.45 8.79
C ALA A 35 -2.86 5.60 8.07
N ASP A 36 -2.73 6.75 8.70
CA ASP A 36 -1.96 7.88 8.15
C ASP A 36 -0.47 7.54 8.03
N ASN A 37 0.06 6.81 9.00
CA ASN A 37 1.45 6.39 8.97
C ASN A 37 1.76 5.45 7.79
N ILE A 38 0.86 4.51 7.51
CA ILE A 38 0.98 3.61 6.35
C ILE A 38 0.91 4.38 5.03
N VAL A 39 -0.01 5.32 4.94
CA VAL A 39 -0.14 6.20 3.76
C VAL A 39 1.12 7.04 3.57
N ASN A 40 1.67 7.61 4.64
CA ASN A 40 2.91 8.38 4.58
C ASN A 40 4.11 7.52 4.16
N CYS A 41 4.18 6.27 4.62
CA CYS A 41 5.16 5.30 4.15
C CYS A 41 5.04 5.10 2.62
N ALA A 42 3.84 4.84 2.12
CA ALA A 42 3.59 4.64 0.70
C ALA A 42 3.95 5.88 -0.15
N LYS A 43 3.59 7.07 0.32
CA LYS A 43 3.98 8.35 -0.32
C LYS A 43 5.50 8.50 -0.38
N SER A 44 6.20 8.18 0.72
CA SER A 44 7.67 8.22 0.78
C SER A 44 8.30 7.22 -0.20
N MET A 45 7.74 6.02 -0.35
CA MET A 45 8.20 5.06 -1.34
C MET A 45 8.10 5.59 -2.77
N LEU A 46 6.96 6.16 -3.15
CA LEU A 46 6.78 6.76 -4.47
C LEU A 46 7.79 7.89 -4.71
N ARG A 47 7.97 8.76 -3.71
CA ARG A 47 8.92 9.87 -3.77
C ARG A 47 10.37 9.38 -3.93
N VAL A 48 10.80 8.37 -3.16
CA VAL A 48 12.15 7.79 -3.29
C VAL A 48 12.38 7.24 -4.70
N ILE A 49 11.40 6.57 -5.30
CA ILE A 49 11.52 6.07 -6.67
C ILE A 49 11.67 7.24 -7.65
N THR A 50 10.80 8.23 -7.59
CA THR A 50 10.74 9.31 -8.59
C THR A 50 11.86 10.35 -8.42
N GLU A 51 12.20 10.70 -7.18
CA GLU A 51 13.11 11.81 -6.89
C GLU A 51 14.56 11.35 -6.61
N SER A 52 14.79 10.06 -6.29
CA SER A 52 16.11 9.55 -5.93
C SER A 52 16.60 8.43 -6.84
N ILE A 53 15.77 7.42 -7.08
CA ILE A 53 16.21 6.23 -7.85
C ILE A 53 16.20 6.51 -9.35
N ASN A 54 15.09 7.03 -9.88
CA ASN A 54 14.93 7.25 -11.32
C ASN A 54 15.96 8.22 -11.91
N PRO A 55 16.35 9.33 -11.27
CA PRO A 55 17.42 10.17 -11.78
C PRO A 55 18.73 9.41 -11.98
N VAL A 56 19.13 8.59 -11.01
CA VAL A 56 20.35 7.79 -11.09
C VAL A 56 20.27 6.73 -12.20
N LEU A 57 19.11 6.09 -12.35
CA LEU A 57 18.89 5.13 -13.44
C LEU A 57 18.97 5.81 -14.81
N SER A 58 18.32 6.95 -14.96
CA SER A 58 18.31 7.73 -16.22
C SER A 58 19.72 8.20 -16.60
N GLU A 59 20.50 8.72 -15.65
CA GLU A 59 21.90 9.09 -15.86
C GLU A 59 22.77 7.91 -16.30
N SER A 60 22.43 6.70 -15.83
CA SER A 60 23.12 5.46 -16.18
C SER A 60 22.59 4.77 -17.44
N GLY A 61 21.59 5.36 -18.12
CA GLY A 61 20.98 4.80 -19.33
C GLY A 61 20.01 3.63 -19.08
N TYR A 62 19.57 3.45 -17.84
CA TYR A 62 18.57 2.43 -17.48
C TYR A 62 17.16 3.00 -17.54
N PRO A 63 16.13 2.15 -17.81
CA PRO A 63 14.75 2.57 -17.77
C PRO A 63 14.32 2.96 -16.35
N GLU A 64 13.42 3.94 -16.26
CA GLU A 64 12.84 4.35 -15.00
C GLU A 64 11.96 3.24 -14.38
N LEU A 65 11.95 3.18 -13.07
CA LEU A 65 11.06 2.32 -12.31
C LEU A 65 9.72 3.01 -12.05
N ALA A 66 8.67 2.22 -12.04
CA ALA A 66 7.34 2.67 -11.65
C ALA A 66 6.76 1.70 -10.62
N ALA A 67 6.21 2.22 -9.55
CA ALA A 67 5.57 1.42 -8.51
C ALA A 67 4.04 1.57 -8.54
N LYS A 68 3.36 0.48 -8.17
CA LYS A 68 1.93 0.47 -7.88
C LYS A 68 1.75 0.06 -6.42
N ILE A 69 1.04 0.86 -5.64
CA ILE A 69 0.84 0.57 -4.23
C ILE A 69 -0.65 0.36 -3.97
N GLY A 70 -0.97 -0.74 -3.29
CA GLY A 70 -2.30 -1.06 -2.81
C GLY A 70 -2.26 -1.32 -1.31
N ILE A 71 -3.15 -0.67 -0.56
CA ILE A 71 -3.24 -0.83 0.89
C ILE A 71 -4.67 -1.20 1.26
N ASP A 72 -4.81 -2.18 2.14
CA ASP A 72 -6.08 -2.51 2.75
C ASP A 72 -5.93 -2.80 4.24
N HIS A 73 -7.05 -2.74 4.97
CA HIS A 73 -7.11 -2.96 6.41
C HIS A 73 -8.08 -4.09 6.73
N GLY A 74 -7.71 -4.92 7.70
CA GLY A 74 -8.57 -5.97 8.19
C GLY A 74 -7.83 -6.98 9.06
N GLU A 75 -8.58 -7.89 9.64
CA GLU A 75 -8.02 -8.97 10.43
C GLU A 75 -7.23 -9.95 9.56
N ASN A 76 -6.04 -10.27 10.01
CA ASN A 76 -5.17 -11.26 9.39
C ASN A 76 -4.57 -12.15 10.49
N ILE A 77 -4.24 -13.37 10.12
CA ILE A 77 -3.57 -14.32 11.00
C ILE A 77 -2.11 -14.43 10.57
N VAL A 78 -1.21 -14.20 11.50
CA VAL A 78 0.21 -14.48 11.29
C VAL A 78 0.42 -15.97 11.55
N VAL A 79 0.90 -16.69 10.55
CA VAL A 79 1.17 -18.11 10.61
C VAL A 79 2.66 -18.38 10.47
N ARG A 80 3.13 -19.34 11.22
CA ARG A 80 4.48 -19.88 11.07
C ARG A 80 4.37 -21.36 10.69
N TYR A 81 5.00 -21.74 9.59
CA TYR A 81 5.03 -23.13 9.14
C TYR A 81 6.47 -23.59 8.86
N GLY A 82 6.70 -24.88 9.09
CA GLY A 82 8.01 -25.52 9.05
C GLY A 82 8.26 -26.32 10.33
N SER A 83 8.88 -27.49 10.20
CA SER A 83 9.17 -28.40 11.31
C SER A 83 10.32 -27.93 12.22
N ASP A 84 11.18 -27.08 11.71
CA ASP A 84 12.35 -26.53 12.43
C ASP A 84 12.19 -25.01 12.59
N LYS A 85 12.34 -24.53 13.83
CA LYS A 85 12.29 -23.09 14.16
C LYS A 85 13.28 -22.24 13.34
N ARG A 86 14.41 -22.79 12.95
CA ARG A 86 15.43 -22.12 12.12
C ARG A 86 15.11 -22.11 10.62
N LYS A 87 14.24 -23.01 10.18
CA LYS A 87 13.80 -23.16 8.79
C LYS A 87 12.31 -22.84 8.61
N SER A 88 11.69 -22.25 9.64
CA SER A 88 10.29 -21.88 9.58
C SER A 88 10.10 -20.59 8.77
N HIS A 89 9.01 -20.53 8.02
CA HIS A 89 8.57 -19.36 7.30
C HIS A 89 7.41 -18.71 8.02
N VAL A 90 7.43 -17.38 8.10
CA VAL A 90 6.30 -16.59 8.59
C VAL A 90 5.53 -16.07 7.40
N ASP A 91 4.23 -16.19 7.42
CA ASP A 91 3.33 -15.63 6.42
C ASP A 91 2.10 -15.03 7.09
N ILE A 92 1.35 -14.24 6.34
CA ILE A 92 0.10 -13.64 6.80
C ILE A 92 -1.02 -14.16 5.91
N LEU A 93 -2.06 -14.68 6.56
CA LEU A 93 -3.27 -15.17 5.90
C LEU A 93 -4.45 -14.30 6.33
N GLY A 94 -5.16 -13.78 5.36
CA GLY A 94 -6.35 -13.00 5.62
C GLY A 94 -6.94 -12.31 4.39
N PRO A 95 -8.19 -11.88 4.48
CA PRO A 95 -8.89 -11.26 3.37
C PRO A 95 -8.28 -9.91 2.96
N SER A 96 -7.76 -9.13 3.91
CA SER A 96 -7.19 -7.82 3.59
C SER A 96 -5.90 -7.92 2.77
N MET A 97 -5.09 -8.96 2.96
CA MET A 97 -3.92 -9.22 2.11
C MET A 97 -4.31 -9.42 0.64
N ASN A 98 -5.33 -10.26 0.42
CA ASN A 98 -5.85 -10.48 -0.93
C ASN A 98 -6.49 -9.22 -1.50
N MET A 99 -7.17 -8.45 -0.68
CA MET A 99 -7.81 -7.20 -1.10
C MET A 99 -6.75 -6.15 -1.46
N ALA A 100 -5.71 -5.97 -0.65
CA ALA A 100 -4.59 -5.08 -0.96
C ALA A 100 -3.94 -5.41 -2.31
N ALA A 101 -3.71 -6.69 -2.61
CA ALA A 101 -3.18 -7.13 -3.90
C ALA A 101 -4.12 -6.80 -5.07
N LYS A 102 -5.43 -6.99 -4.89
CA LYS A 102 -6.44 -6.64 -5.90
C LYS A 102 -6.51 -5.12 -6.14
N ILE A 103 -6.45 -4.33 -5.07
CA ILE A 103 -6.40 -2.87 -5.13
C ILE A 103 -5.13 -2.42 -5.88
N GLN A 104 -3.97 -2.99 -5.54
CA GLN A 104 -2.71 -2.72 -6.20
C GLN A 104 -2.77 -3.00 -7.70
N ASN A 105 -3.42 -4.09 -8.11
CA ASN A 105 -3.60 -4.42 -9.53
C ASN A 105 -4.43 -3.39 -10.30
N MET A 106 -5.33 -2.67 -9.62
CA MET A 106 -6.12 -1.59 -10.22
C MET A 106 -5.35 -0.26 -10.33
N ALA A 107 -4.22 -0.14 -9.64
CA ALA A 107 -3.41 1.07 -9.67
C ALA A 107 -2.71 1.24 -11.02
N LYS A 108 -2.62 2.49 -11.49
CA LYS A 108 -1.71 2.88 -12.56
C LYS A 108 -0.27 2.99 -12.05
N PRO A 109 0.74 2.98 -12.92
CA PRO A 109 2.12 3.25 -12.53
C PRO A 109 2.25 4.54 -11.70
N ASN A 110 3.05 4.48 -10.65
CA ASN A 110 3.30 5.58 -9.68
C ASN A 110 2.02 6.09 -8.99
N ARG A 111 1.06 5.19 -8.72
CA ARG A 111 -0.17 5.52 -7.99
C ARG A 111 -0.32 4.68 -6.73
N LEU A 112 -0.91 5.33 -5.73
CA LEU A 112 -1.33 4.75 -4.46
C LEU A 112 -2.84 4.64 -4.44
N LEU A 113 -3.33 3.42 -4.25
CA LEU A 113 -4.74 3.13 -4.00
C LEU A 113 -4.93 2.53 -2.61
N ILE A 114 -6.02 2.87 -1.96
CA ILE A 114 -6.41 2.33 -0.65
C ILE A 114 -7.85 1.83 -0.67
N GLY A 115 -8.14 0.82 0.14
CA GLY A 115 -9.50 0.34 0.38
C GLY A 115 -10.30 1.25 1.31
N GLU A 116 -11.64 1.11 1.29
CA GLU A 116 -12.53 1.93 2.12
C GLU A 116 -12.29 1.74 3.62
N ASP A 117 -11.83 0.55 4.05
CA ASP A 117 -11.52 0.28 5.46
C ASP A 117 -10.28 1.05 5.94
N VAL A 118 -9.31 1.32 5.06
CA VAL A 118 -8.19 2.23 5.33
C VAL A 118 -8.67 3.66 5.31
N TYR A 119 -9.42 4.05 4.28
CA TYR A 119 -9.93 5.41 4.10
C TYR A 119 -10.72 5.88 5.32
N GLY A 120 -11.60 5.02 5.87
CA GLY A 120 -12.40 5.32 7.06
C GLY A 120 -11.60 5.50 8.35
N LYS A 121 -10.31 5.09 8.37
CA LYS A 121 -9.41 5.20 9.51
C LYS A 121 -8.38 6.34 9.38
N LEU A 122 -8.36 7.03 8.25
CA LEU A 122 -7.52 8.19 8.04
C LEU A 122 -8.03 9.40 8.83
N HIS A 123 -7.10 10.25 9.25
CA HIS A 123 -7.44 11.57 9.73
C HIS A 123 -8.23 12.36 8.67
N PRO A 124 -9.26 13.16 9.04
CA PRO A 124 -10.09 13.91 8.08
C PRO A 124 -9.30 14.77 7.09
N GLU A 125 -8.18 15.36 7.52
CA GLU A 125 -7.33 16.14 6.62
C GLU A 125 -6.63 15.24 5.57
N THR A 126 -6.18 14.06 5.97
CA THR A 126 -5.57 13.09 5.05
C THR A 126 -6.60 12.54 4.06
N GLN A 127 -7.85 12.33 4.49
CA GLN A 127 -8.93 11.90 3.60
C GLN A 127 -9.15 12.86 2.43
N LYS A 128 -8.96 14.16 2.62
CA LYS A 128 -9.11 15.17 1.55
C LYS A 128 -8.13 14.97 0.40
N SER A 129 -7.01 14.30 0.64
CA SER A 129 -6.01 13.95 -0.37
C SER A 129 -6.37 12.70 -1.19
N PHE A 130 -7.55 12.14 -1.00
CA PHE A 130 -7.99 10.94 -1.70
C PHE A 130 -9.29 11.17 -2.45
N MET A 131 -9.38 10.63 -3.66
CA MET A 131 -10.59 10.62 -4.46
C MET A 131 -11.10 9.21 -4.65
N LYS A 132 -12.42 9.02 -4.49
CA LYS A 132 -13.05 7.73 -4.76
C LYS A 132 -12.93 7.38 -6.25
N LYS A 133 -12.49 6.17 -6.53
CA LYS A 133 -12.38 5.64 -7.89
C LYS A 133 -13.60 4.80 -8.23
N THR A 134 -14.05 4.96 -9.45
CA THR A 134 -15.10 4.10 -10.02
C THR A 134 -14.47 3.20 -11.07
N PHE A 135 -14.75 1.92 -10.99
CA PHE A 135 -14.31 0.91 -11.95
C PHE A 135 -15.54 0.29 -12.60
N SER A 136 -15.38 -0.26 -13.81
CA SER A 136 -16.45 -1.05 -14.43
C SER A 136 -16.69 -2.33 -13.62
N GLU A 137 -17.94 -2.83 -13.64
CA GLU A 137 -18.32 -4.06 -12.94
C GLU A 137 -17.54 -5.29 -13.39
N GLU A 138 -16.99 -5.27 -14.60
CA GLU A 138 -16.12 -6.33 -15.11
C GLU A 138 -14.78 -6.37 -14.40
N LYS A 139 -14.25 -5.20 -13.98
CA LYS A 139 -12.94 -5.05 -13.35
C LYS A 139 -13.00 -5.11 -11.84
N TRP A 140 -14.11 -4.69 -11.23
CA TRP A 140 -14.24 -4.60 -9.79
C TRP A 140 -15.59 -5.12 -9.31
N ARG A 141 -15.59 -6.28 -8.64
CA ARG A 141 -16.79 -7.00 -8.17
C ARG A 141 -16.71 -7.39 -6.71
N TYR A 142 -15.96 -6.65 -5.91
CA TYR A 142 -15.78 -6.97 -4.51
C TYR A 142 -16.74 -6.16 -3.68
N TYR A 143 -17.38 -6.83 -2.72
CA TYR A 143 -18.41 -6.23 -1.87
C TYR A 143 -17.95 -6.25 -0.42
N HIS A 144 -18.26 -5.19 0.30
CA HIS A 144 -18.00 -5.09 1.72
C HIS A 144 -18.83 -6.14 2.47
N ARG A 145 -18.18 -6.94 3.32
CA ARG A 145 -18.81 -8.11 3.96
C ARG A 145 -19.99 -7.76 4.85
N VAL A 146 -19.94 -6.62 5.52
CA VAL A 146 -20.97 -6.20 6.48
C VAL A 146 -22.09 -5.44 5.77
N SER A 147 -21.76 -4.47 4.92
CA SER A 147 -22.75 -3.61 4.27
C SER A 147 -23.37 -4.20 3.01
N GLY A 148 -22.72 -5.20 2.40
CA GLY A 148 -23.13 -5.75 1.09
C GLY A 148 -22.98 -4.78 -0.09
N LYS A 149 -22.43 -3.59 0.13
CA LYS A 149 -22.19 -2.60 -0.91
C LYS A 149 -20.87 -2.87 -1.64
N LEU A 150 -20.77 -2.39 -2.88
CA LEU A 150 -19.51 -2.47 -3.65
C LEU A 150 -18.38 -1.83 -2.84
N TYR A 151 -17.29 -2.57 -2.65
CA TYR A 151 -16.15 -2.13 -1.85
C TYR A 151 -15.47 -0.91 -2.46
N GLY A 152 -15.40 0.16 -1.70
CA GLY A 152 -14.84 1.42 -2.15
C GLY A 152 -13.32 1.39 -2.26
N VAL A 153 -12.81 2.00 -3.33
CA VAL A 153 -11.37 2.20 -3.54
C VAL A 153 -11.11 3.68 -3.76
N TYR A 154 -10.05 4.18 -3.16
CA TYR A 154 -9.69 5.59 -3.19
C TYR A 154 -8.25 5.74 -3.70
N GLU A 155 -8.04 6.69 -4.59
CA GLU A 155 -6.72 7.02 -5.14
C GLU A 155 -6.20 8.27 -4.45
N TYR A 156 -4.94 8.24 -4.05
CA TYR A 156 -4.22 9.42 -3.60
C TYR A 156 -4.07 10.40 -4.77
N THR A 157 -4.63 11.58 -4.62
CA THR A 157 -4.40 12.68 -5.53
C THR A 157 -3.08 13.32 -5.11
N LEU A 158 -2.04 13.12 -5.93
CA LEU A 158 -0.82 13.89 -5.77
C LEU A 158 -1.22 15.37 -5.72
N ASP A 159 -0.86 16.05 -4.65
CA ASP A 159 -0.87 17.50 -4.68
C ASP A 159 -0.09 17.88 -5.93
N GLU A 160 -0.74 18.52 -6.88
CA GLU A 160 -0.06 19.29 -7.92
C GLU A 160 0.61 20.47 -7.20
N VAL A 161 1.65 20.16 -6.40
CA VAL A 161 2.51 21.17 -5.84
C VAL A 161 3.27 21.75 -7.00
N SER A 162 2.62 22.79 -7.57
CA SER A 162 3.27 23.97 -8.15
C SER A 162 4.70 23.75 -8.63
N HIS A 163 4.83 23.30 -9.87
CA HIS A 163 5.93 23.75 -10.72
C HIS A 163 5.51 25.10 -11.32
N SER A 164 5.34 26.10 -10.45
CA SER A 164 5.24 27.51 -10.80
C SER A 164 6.28 28.24 -9.96
N MET A 165 7.49 28.22 -10.45
CA MET A 165 8.47 29.32 -10.37
C MET A 165 9.59 29.05 -11.35
#